data_7c3ca47fd55246d5a73ca66e83cb951d
#
_entry.id   7c3ca47fd55246d5a73ca66e83cb951d
#
_cell.length_a   1.000
_cell.length_b   1.000
_cell.length_c   1.000
_cell.angle_alpha   90.00
_cell.angle_beta   90.00
_cell.angle_gamma   90.00
#
_symmetry.space_group_name_H-M   'P 1'
#
loop_
_entity.id
_entity.type
_entity.pdbx_description
1 polymer ?
#
loop_
_entity_poly.entity_id
_entity_poly.type
_entity_poly.pdbx_seq_one_letter_code
_entity_poly.pdbx_strand_id
1 'polypeptide(L)'
;MKKFYQFAFVLLAFAVSSCFPDPYDNVGYEGAVSFPAEGGEVTLNGEEAAWGFSIESLDFDKGYAYGDLLPGHDSIIVSYDWLTVKTKYPSNKITLVAKPMEQEGSRAYGVSFDVGGDRTGEIKVRQQGVLSAK
;
A
#
# COMPACT_ATOMS: atom_id res chain seq x y z
N MET A 1 26.28 -18.44 7.60
CA MET A 1 26.70 -17.27 8.31
C MET A 1 26.70 -16.06 7.44
N LYS A 2 27.26 -16.15 6.28
CA LYS A 2 27.29 -15.00 5.43
C LYS A 2 25.93 -14.50 5.06
N LYS A 3 25.02 -15.40 4.82
CA LYS A 3 23.67 -15.00 4.53
C LYS A 3 23.07 -14.23 5.67
N PHE A 4 23.39 -14.66 6.85
CA PHE A 4 22.87 -14.01 8.04
C PHE A 4 23.38 -12.59 8.12
N TYR A 5 24.64 -12.39 7.83
CA TYR A 5 25.21 -11.05 7.85
C TYR A 5 24.61 -10.16 6.79
N GLN A 6 24.42 -10.70 5.64
CA GLN A 6 23.84 -9.92 4.56
C GLN A 6 22.43 -9.50 4.90
N PHE A 7 21.71 -10.39 5.50
CA PHE A 7 20.35 -10.10 5.88
C PHE A 7 20.33 -8.99 6.93
N ALA A 8 21.19 -9.09 7.91
CA ALA A 8 21.24 -8.07 8.95
C ALA A 8 21.66 -6.72 8.37
N PHE A 9 22.52 -6.76 7.41
CA PHE A 9 22.98 -5.54 6.78
C PHE A 9 21.83 -4.85 6.06
N VAL A 10 21.02 -5.61 5.36
CA VAL A 10 19.88 -5.06 4.67
C VAL A 10 18.91 -4.42 5.64
N LEU A 11 18.66 -5.08 6.74
CA LEU A 11 17.79 -4.52 7.76
C LEU A 11 18.35 -3.25 8.32
N LEU A 12 19.64 -3.20 8.50
CA LEU A 12 20.27 -2.03 9.04
C LEU A 12 20.13 -0.85 8.08
N ALA A 13 20.30 -1.10 6.81
CA ALA A 13 20.15 -0.05 5.83
C ALA A 13 18.72 0.50 5.83
N PHE A 14 17.79 -0.38 6.01
CA PHE A 14 16.40 0.01 6.09
C PHE A 14 16.16 0.90 7.29
N ALA A 15 16.70 0.53 8.41
CA ALA A 15 16.57 1.30 9.62
C ALA A 15 17.18 2.67 9.46
N VAL A 16 18.32 2.76 8.80
CA VAL A 16 18.94 4.03 8.57
C VAL A 16 18.05 4.93 7.73
N SER A 17 17.46 4.34 6.71
CA SER A 17 16.54 5.06 5.86
C SER A 17 15.41 5.66 6.66
N SER A 18 14.90 4.92 7.60
CA SER A 18 13.76 5.38 8.35
C SER A 18 14.14 6.43 9.40
N CYS A 19 15.41 6.67 9.59
CA CYS A 19 15.84 7.69 10.54
C CYS A 19 15.76 9.08 9.97
N PHE A 20 15.65 9.23 8.68
CA PHE A 20 15.57 10.54 8.09
C PHE A 20 14.20 11.12 8.34
N PRO A 21 14.14 12.38 8.74
CA PRO A 21 12.82 12.99 8.93
C PRO A 21 12.08 12.99 7.62
N ASP A 22 10.89 12.52 7.67
CA ASP A 22 10.05 12.45 6.51
C ASP A 22 9.01 13.54 6.65
N PRO A 23 8.93 14.48 5.70
CA PRO A 23 7.92 15.51 5.79
C PRO A 23 6.51 14.93 5.83
N TYR A 24 6.36 13.70 5.33
CA TYR A 24 5.10 13.03 5.44
C TYR A 24 5.27 11.91 6.44
N ASP A 25 4.59 11.95 7.53
CA ASP A 25 4.67 10.83 8.44
C ASP A 25 3.76 9.69 7.98
N ASN A 26 2.97 9.88 6.96
CA ASN A 26 2.07 8.90 6.38
C ASN A 26 1.23 8.15 7.41
N VAL A 27 1.00 8.79 8.54
CA VAL A 27 0.21 8.25 9.64
C VAL A 27 0.74 6.88 10.07
N GLY A 28 2.03 6.66 9.94
CA GLY A 28 2.66 5.42 10.35
C GLY A 28 2.55 4.28 9.36
N TYR A 29 1.85 4.46 8.26
CA TYR A 29 1.72 3.40 7.26
C TYR A 29 2.89 3.43 6.28
N GLU A 30 3.18 2.24 5.74
CA GLU A 30 4.18 2.15 4.68
C GLU A 30 3.74 2.97 3.49
N GLY A 31 4.68 3.65 2.86
CA GLY A 31 4.37 4.48 1.71
C GLY A 31 4.53 3.78 0.38
N ALA A 32 5.01 2.55 0.38
CA ALA A 32 5.22 1.80 -0.86
C ALA A 32 5.07 0.32 -0.60
N VAL A 33 4.42 -0.37 -1.52
CA VAL A 33 4.21 -1.82 -1.43
C VAL A 33 4.44 -2.40 -2.80
N SER A 34 5.13 -3.53 -2.86
CA SER A 34 5.37 -4.24 -4.12
C SER A 34 4.80 -5.64 -4.02
N PHE A 35 4.15 -6.05 -5.09
CA PHE A 35 3.58 -7.39 -5.19
C PHE A 35 4.32 -8.19 -6.24
N PRO A 36 4.46 -9.50 -6.03
CA PRO A 36 5.00 -10.37 -7.09
C PRO A 36 3.96 -10.62 -8.15
N ALA A 37 4.37 -11.30 -9.22
CA ALA A 37 3.47 -11.56 -10.33
C ALA A 37 2.24 -12.38 -9.92
N GLU A 38 2.40 -13.28 -8.99
CA GLU A 38 1.26 -14.10 -8.56
C GLU A 38 0.26 -13.33 -7.72
N GLY A 39 0.55 -12.08 -7.38
CA GLY A 39 -0.36 -11.31 -6.58
C GLY A 39 -0.25 -11.66 -5.11
N GLY A 40 -1.28 -11.33 -4.37
CA GLY A 40 -1.29 -11.68 -2.96
C GLY A 40 -1.98 -10.63 -2.13
N GLU A 41 -1.71 -10.69 -0.84
CA GLU A 41 -2.36 -9.85 0.13
C GLU A 41 -1.32 -9.35 1.12
N VAL A 42 -1.36 -8.06 1.40
CA VAL A 42 -0.45 -7.42 2.35
C VAL A 42 -1.28 -6.57 3.29
N THR A 43 -1.02 -6.66 4.58
CA THR A 43 -1.70 -5.84 5.57
C THR A 43 -0.69 -4.89 6.19
N LEU A 44 -1.01 -3.61 6.15
CA LEU A 44 -0.17 -2.56 6.70
C LEU A 44 -0.76 -2.09 8.01
N ASN A 45 0.12 -1.73 8.94
CA ASN A 45 -0.29 -1.21 10.24
C ASN A 45 0.11 0.25 10.31
N GLY A 46 -0.77 1.08 10.85
CA GLY A 46 -0.49 2.49 11.00
C GLY A 46 -0.83 2.99 12.38
N GLU A 47 -0.92 4.29 12.50
CA GLU A 47 -1.21 4.91 13.79
C GLU A 47 -2.69 5.18 14.00
N GLU A 48 -3.43 5.36 12.93
CA GLU A 48 -4.85 5.67 13.02
C GLU A 48 -5.62 4.90 11.97
N ALA A 49 -6.91 4.73 12.21
CA ALA A 49 -7.77 4.03 11.29
C ALA A 49 -8.13 4.93 10.12
N ALA A 50 -8.15 4.37 8.93
CA ALA A 50 -8.57 5.08 7.73
C ALA A 50 -10.08 4.95 7.58
N TRP A 51 -10.73 6.04 7.18
CA TRP A 51 -12.17 6.03 6.96
C TRP A 51 -12.54 6.25 5.50
N GLY A 52 -11.57 6.39 4.63
CA GLY A 52 -11.82 6.54 3.20
C GLY A 52 -10.59 6.21 2.40
N PHE A 53 -10.78 5.70 1.20
CA PHE A 53 -9.70 5.34 0.29
C PHE A 53 -10.02 5.84 -1.10
N SER A 54 -8.96 6.14 -1.85
CA SER A 54 -9.05 6.46 -3.26
C SER A 54 -7.94 5.71 -3.99
N ILE A 55 -8.28 5.02 -5.06
CA ILE A 55 -7.26 4.41 -5.92
C ILE A 55 -7.06 5.38 -7.08
N GLU A 56 -5.83 5.76 -7.30
CA GLU A 56 -5.48 6.85 -8.20
C GLU A 56 -4.30 6.47 -9.07
N SER A 57 -3.98 7.35 -10.00
CA SER A 57 -2.76 7.18 -10.77
C SER A 57 -1.57 7.27 -9.83
N LEU A 58 -0.42 6.78 -10.29
CA LEU A 58 0.78 6.78 -9.45
C LEU A 58 1.20 8.17 -9.04
N ASP A 59 0.85 9.17 -9.84
CA ASP A 59 1.17 10.57 -9.54
C ASP A 59 0.11 11.24 -8.68
N PHE A 60 -0.94 10.53 -8.37
CA PHE A 60 -2.05 11.07 -7.57
C PHE A 60 -2.74 12.26 -8.22
N ASP A 61 -2.70 12.33 -9.55
CA ASP A 61 -3.35 13.41 -10.27
C ASP A 61 -4.64 12.98 -10.93
N LYS A 62 -4.99 11.72 -10.87
CA LYS A 62 -6.21 11.22 -11.50
C LYS A 62 -6.79 10.12 -10.63
N GLY A 63 -8.04 10.27 -10.23
CA GLY A 63 -8.70 9.26 -9.41
C GLY A 63 -9.46 8.27 -10.27
N TYR A 64 -9.49 7.03 -9.81
CA TYR A 64 -10.19 5.96 -10.53
C TYR A 64 -11.33 5.37 -9.74
N ALA A 65 -11.16 5.23 -8.44
CA ALA A 65 -12.18 4.65 -7.59
C ALA A 65 -11.99 5.17 -6.18
N TYR A 66 -13.09 5.31 -5.46
CA TYR A 66 -12.96 5.70 -4.07
C TYR A 66 -14.15 5.20 -3.28
N GLY A 67 -14.00 5.17 -1.96
CA GLY A 67 -15.09 4.80 -1.08
C GLY A 67 -14.78 5.25 0.33
N ASP A 68 -15.83 5.61 1.05
CA ASP A 68 -15.74 6.09 2.41
C ASP A 68 -16.53 5.18 3.34
N LEU A 69 -16.26 5.32 4.62
CA LEU A 69 -17.03 4.63 5.63
C LEU A 69 -18.46 5.17 5.62
N LEU A 70 -19.42 4.28 5.44
CA LEU A 70 -20.82 4.67 5.38
C LEU A 70 -21.47 4.49 6.75
N PRO A 71 -22.51 5.27 7.05
CA PRO A 71 -23.20 5.11 8.32
C PRO A 71 -23.71 3.69 8.50
N GLY A 72 -23.48 3.12 9.67
CA GLY A 72 -23.93 1.78 9.97
C GLY A 72 -23.06 0.68 9.43
N HIS A 73 -21.96 1.03 8.78
CA HIS A 73 -21.02 0.06 8.24
C HIS A 73 -19.68 0.18 8.95
N ASP A 74 -18.96 -0.91 9.02
CA ASP A 74 -17.63 -0.90 9.63
C ASP A 74 -16.55 -1.37 8.66
N SER A 75 -16.91 -1.65 7.41
CA SER A 75 -15.95 -2.11 6.42
C SER A 75 -15.92 -1.16 5.24
N ILE A 76 -14.74 -0.94 4.71
CA ILE A 76 -14.54 -0.14 3.51
C ILE A 76 -13.78 -1.00 2.53
N ILE A 77 -14.28 -1.15 1.32
CA ILE A 77 -13.62 -1.93 0.27
C ILE A 77 -13.68 -1.12 -1.00
N VAL A 78 -12.51 -0.85 -1.57
CA VAL A 78 -12.42 -0.10 -2.82
C VAL A 78 -11.58 -0.92 -3.77
N SER A 79 -12.11 -1.18 -4.95
CA SER A 79 -11.41 -1.98 -5.95
C SER A 79 -11.34 -1.24 -7.27
N TYR A 80 -10.23 -1.39 -7.93
CA TYR A 80 -10.09 -0.88 -9.28
C TYR A 80 -9.08 -1.75 -10.02
N ASP A 81 -9.50 -2.30 -11.15
CA ASP A 81 -8.64 -3.11 -11.99
C ASP A 81 -8.08 -4.29 -11.18
N TRP A 82 -6.79 -4.34 -10.94
CA TRP A 82 -6.16 -5.47 -10.27
C TRP A 82 -5.99 -5.25 -8.76
N LEU A 83 -6.33 -4.08 -8.27
CA LEU A 83 -6.02 -3.72 -6.88
C LEU A 83 -7.28 -3.54 -6.06
N THR A 84 -7.27 -4.10 -4.85
CA THR A 84 -8.33 -3.88 -3.87
C THR A 84 -7.69 -3.37 -2.59
N VAL A 85 -8.32 -2.35 -1.99
CA VAL A 85 -7.89 -1.78 -0.73
C VAL A 85 -9.04 -1.92 0.24
N LYS A 86 -8.78 -2.43 1.43
CA LYS A 86 -9.87 -2.63 2.37
C LYS A 86 -9.39 -2.46 3.80
N THR A 87 -10.34 -2.12 4.65
CA THR A 87 -10.08 -2.04 6.09
C THR A 87 -11.37 -2.30 6.83
N LYS A 88 -11.23 -2.62 8.10
CA LYS A 88 -12.37 -2.71 9.00
C LYS A 88 -12.19 -1.63 10.05
N TYR A 89 -13.01 -0.62 9.97
CA TYR A 89 -12.93 0.53 10.86
C TYR A 89 -13.45 0.13 12.26
N PRO A 90 -12.80 0.50 13.36
CA PRO A 90 -11.71 1.47 13.45
C PRO A 90 -10.32 0.83 13.62
N SER A 91 -10.08 -0.28 12.97
CA SER A 91 -8.78 -0.92 13.02
C SER A 91 -7.74 -0.04 12.32
N ASN A 92 -6.52 -0.05 12.84
CA ASN A 92 -5.43 0.71 12.24
C ASN A 92 -4.66 -0.14 11.23
N LYS A 93 -5.38 -0.97 10.48
CA LYS A 93 -4.78 -1.86 9.49
C LYS A 93 -5.43 -1.62 8.14
N ILE A 94 -4.61 -1.56 7.12
CA ILE A 94 -5.08 -1.44 5.73
C ILE A 94 -4.58 -2.66 4.99
N THR A 95 -5.48 -3.36 4.32
CA THR A 95 -5.12 -4.55 3.56
C THR A 95 -5.20 -4.24 2.07
N LEU A 96 -4.14 -4.58 1.38
CA LEU A 96 -4.05 -4.44 -0.06
C LEU A 96 -4.05 -5.82 -0.67
N VAL A 97 -4.84 -6.01 -1.72
CA VAL A 97 -4.92 -7.30 -2.41
C VAL A 97 -4.67 -7.06 -3.89
N ALA A 98 -3.77 -7.81 -4.47
CA ALA A 98 -3.44 -7.68 -5.87
C ALA A 98 -3.74 -8.99 -6.60
N LYS A 99 -4.39 -8.88 -7.76
CA LYS A 99 -4.63 -10.03 -8.60
C LYS A 99 -3.33 -10.43 -9.30
N PRO A 100 -3.23 -11.67 -9.76
CA PRO A 100 -2.04 -12.07 -10.51
C PRO A 100 -1.88 -11.24 -11.78
N MET A 101 -0.63 -11.03 -12.16
CA MET A 101 -0.30 -10.36 -13.40
C MET A 101 0.44 -11.35 -14.28
N GLU A 102 -0.16 -11.74 -15.38
CA GLU A 102 0.40 -12.78 -16.23
C GLU A 102 1.20 -12.23 -17.40
N GLN A 103 1.19 -10.93 -17.59
CA GLN A 103 1.95 -10.30 -18.64
C GLN A 103 3.31 -9.88 -18.12
N GLU A 104 4.23 -9.62 -19.04
CA GLU A 104 5.51 -9.03 -18.69
C GLU A 104 5.33 -7.58 -18.36
N GLY A 105 6.32 -7.02 -17.67
CA GLY A 105 6.31 -5.62 -17.35
C GLY A 105 5.91 -5.36 -15.91
N SER A 106 5.39 -4.20 -15.64
CA SER A 106 4.96 -3.84 -14.31
C SER A 106 3.76 -2.93 -14.40
N ARG A 107 3.06 -2.80 -13.30
CA ARG A 107 1.91 -1.90 -13.22
C ARG A 107 1.87 -1.32 -11.82
N ALA A 108 1.24 -0.16 -11.69
CA ALA A 108 1.24 0.54 -10.42
C ALA A 108 0.05 1.47 -10.32
N TYR A 109 -0.38 1.67 -9.08
CA TYR A 109 -1.40 2.65 -8.76
C TYR A 109 -1.01 3.34 -7.46
N GLY A 110 -1.61 4.50 -7.22
CA GLY A 110 -1.49 5.18 -5.95
C GLY A 110 -2.75 4.93 -5.15
N VAL A 111 -2.59 4.87 -3.85
CA VAL A 111 -3.71 4.77 -2.93
C VAL A 111 -3.60 5.92 -1.96
N SER A 112 -4.64 6.75 -1.90
CA SER A 112 -4.73 7.78 -0.88
C SER A 112 -5.71 7.33 0.17
N PHE A 113 -5.49 7.74 1.41
CA PHE A 113 -6.44 7.40 2.46
C PHE A 113 -6.57 8.56 3.42
N ASP A 114 -7.73 8.64 4.04
CA ASP A 114 -8.06 9.71 4.98
C ASP A 114 -8.19 9.15 6.37
N VAL A 115 -7.62 9.84 7.34
CA VAL A 115 -7.76 9.49 8.75
C VAL A 115 -8.31 10.71 9.47
N GLY A 116 -8.53 10.59 10.76
CA GLY A 116 -9.10 11.70 11.52
C GLY A 116 -8.18 12.90 11.56
N GLY A 117 -8.73 14.06 11.84
CA GLY A 117 -7.96 15.28 11.99
C GLY A 117 -7.48 15.87 10.68
N ASP A 118 -8.17 15.62 9.59
CA ASP A 118 -7.82 16.16 8.27
C ASP A 118 -6.45 15.70 7.81
N ARG A 119 -6.00 14.56 8.28
CA ARG A 119 -4.73 13.99 7.84
C ARG A 119 -4.98 12.98 6.76
N THR A 120 -4.05 12.87 5.84
CA THR A 120 -4.14 11.91 4.75
C THR A 120 -2.82 11.21 4.60
N GLY A 121 -2.85 10.08 3.92
CA GLY A 121 -1.64 9.35 3.59
C GLY A 121 -1.71 8.82 2.18
N GLU A 122 -0.59 8.33 1.70
CA GLU A 122 -0.47 7.82 0.34
C GLU A 122 0.37 6.57 0.33
N ILE A 123 -0.01 5.63 -0.50
CA ILE A 123 0.72 4.38 -0.67
C ILE A 123 0.90 4.17 -2.16
N LYS A 124 2.12 3.95 -2.60
CA LYS A 124 2.39 3.60 -3.99
C LYS A 124 2.45 2.08 -4.07
N VAL A 125 1.61 1.50 -4.90
CA VAL A 125 1.48 0.06 -5.01
C VAL A 125 1.92 -0.37 -6.39
N ARG A 126 2.90 -1.25 -6.45
CA ARG A 126 3.47 -1.73 -7.70
C ARG A 126 3.37 -3.24 -7.77
N GLN A 127 3.29 -3.74 -8.96
CA GLN A 127 3.31 -5.17 -9.18
C GLN A 127 4.21 -5.48 -10.36
N GLN A 128 5.12 -6.41 -10.14
CA GLN A 128 6.01 -6.88 -11.18
C GLN A 128 5.36 -8.08 -11.86
N GLY A 129 5.26 -8.03 -13.18
CA GLY A 129 4.68 -9.15 -13.90
C GLY A 129 5.66 -10.28 -14.07
N VAL A 130 5.25 -11.27 -14.83
CA VAL A 130 6.10 -12.43 -15.08
C VAL A 130 7.32 -12.00 -15.89
N LEU A 131 8.42 -12.67 -15.67
CA LEU A 131 9.63 -12.39 -16.43
C LEU A 131 9.59 -13.15 -17.72
N SER A 132 10.25 -12.58 -18.72
CA SER A 132 10.34 -13.25 -20.00
C SER A 132 11.13 -14.54 -19.84
N ALA A 133 10.71 -15.56 -20.56
CA ALA A 133 11.36 -16.85 -20.45
C ALA A 133 12.54 -16.96 -21.37
N LYS A 134 13.34 -16.05 -21.48
CA LYS A 134 14.43 -16.17 -22.42
C LYS A 134 15.68 -16.60 -21.86
#